data_fec3cc759493fee98a0e8bf4f297598a
#
_entry.id   fec3cc759493fee98a0e8bf4f297598a
#
_cell.length_a   1.000
_cell.length_b   1.000
_cell.length_c   1.000
_cell.angle_alpha   90.00
_cell.angle_beta   90.00
_cell.angle_gamma   90.00
#
_symmetry.space_group_name_H-M   'P 1'
#
loop_
_entity.id
_entity.type
_entity.pdbx_description
1 polymer ?
#
loop_
_entity_poly.entity_id
_entity_poly.type
_entity_poly.pdbx_seq_one_letter_code
_entity_poly.pdbx_strand_id
1 'polypeptide(L)'
;MRNVCQMGRSFGLSLVVGSLVLAAATPVKVRAQTPFLGPVPTPVCQPGDRAETGVDGQLTLTKRASGATTRPYNCNLAIVGEYAGQGAGHQLMWYGHCAYVTTEGYEAGQKGVPPLLHPGIQVLDVSNMRDPRYVTHLDDPATLYDWEDGSVNPQRALLGSAESWMGGGPQPAVSFYNLSDCAHPKLLSSEQIPDPNLVAHAGNFAPDGKTYWIASFNKFRLYAIDVSDPRHPRELIDWDFPNNQAGGAGAKQICHRISLNQFAVDGHPPGTLLFCGVVGRMLHPGDFESGNGLVIYDVSQVQERRPHPVIKVISSLYWVNGDIGIEPDLAFIHGKPYLGVGDECGSGGCSDPKGAVDACAVGLPPNGIERLIDISDLRKPKLASLLMLGVADPQNCKLTENDITATMGGYGYSVHDCTFDNPMDAKLLACSSHQAGVRVFDIADPYHPKEIAYFVGPAPKDPDEIDPGSLLNTFQQVSPPINFAWSKAHSRFVWQHGQLYLWVTSSHGGFYTLKFENMTAIRKLRPVPTPGNEDYQD
;
A
#
# COMPACT_ATOMS: atom_id res chain seq x y z
N MET A 1 18.42 69.15 -65.32
CA MET A 1 17.74 69.02 -66.63
C MET A 1 16.62 67.98 -66.44
N ARG A 2 15.40 68.43 -66.85
CA ARG A 2 14.21 67.63 -67.24
C ARG A 2 13.66 66.65 -66.20
N ASN A 3 12.54 66.98 -65.54
CA ASN A 3 11.12 66.95 -65.97
C ASN A 3 10.49 65.57 -65.86
N VAL A 4 9.51 65.52 -64.94
CA VAL A 4 8.06 65.30 -65.17
C VAL A 4 7.66 63.84 -65.24
N CYS A 5 6.80 63.29 -64.36
CA CYS A 5 5.34 63.33 -64.44
C CYS A 5 4.65 62.66 -63.23
N GLN A 6 3.63 63.30 -62.73
CA GLN A 6 2.63 62.79 -61.84
C GLN A 6 1.79 61.66 -62.41
N MET A 7 1.35 60.71 -61.64
CA MET A 7 0.00 60.13 -61.73
C MET A 7 -0.44 59.57 -60.38
N GLY A 8 -1.44 60.20 -59.82
CA GLY A 8 -2.11 59.78 -58.59
C GLY A 8 -3.02 58.57 -58.86
N ARG A 9 -3.10 57.69 -57.84
CA ARG A 9 -4.23 56.79 -57.65
C ARG A 9 -4.60 56.79 -56.16
N SER A 10 -5.79 57.28 -55.91
CA SER A 10 -6.51 57.20 -54.69
C SER A 10 -6.87 55.74 -54.37
N PHE A 11 -6.43 55.19 -53.26
CA PHE A 11 -7.00 53.97 -52.70
C PHE A 11 -7.79 54.36 -51.45
N GLY A 12 -9.10 54.15 -51.56
CA GLY A 12 -10.01 54.30 -50.44
C GLY A 12 -9.76 53.19 -49.39
N LEU A 13 -9.52 53.63 -48.20
CA LEU A 13 -9.39 52.73 -47.02
C LEU A 13 -10.79 52.53 -46.42
N SER A 14 -11.40 51.35 -46.68
CA SER A 14 -12.63 50.96 -45.99
C SER A 14 -12.27 50.42 -44.61
N LEU A 15 -12.58 51.17 -43.57
CA LEU A 15 -12.52 50.70 -42.18
C LEU A 15 -13.67 49.68 -41.93
N VAL A 16 -13.32 48.40 -41.83
CA VAL A 16 -14.23 47.40 -41.28
C VAL A 16 -14.06 47.41 -39.76
N VAL A 17 -15.02 48.01 -39.06
CA VAL A 17 -15.13 47.94 -37.59
C VAL A 17 -15.67 46.54 -37.23
N GLY A 18 -14.76 45.62 -36.91
CA GLY A 18 -15.11 44.33 -36.37
C GLY A 18 -15.45 44.48 -34.86
N SER A 19 -16.73 44.35 -34.51
CA SER A 19 -17.16 44.28 -33.11
C SER A 19 -16.67 42.99 -32.50
N LEU A 20 -15.64 43.08 -31.66
CA LEU A 20 -15.21 41.96 -30.78
C LEU A 20 -16.26 41.80 -29.69
N VAL A 21 -17.11 40.79 -29.80
CA VAL A 21 -17.94 40.32 -28.67
C VAL A 21 -17.04 39.56 -27.70
N LEU A 22 -16.59 40.22 -26.66
CA LEU A 22 -16.02 39.52 -25.52
C LEU A 22 -17.14 38.72 -24.81
N ALA A 23 -17.19 37.45 -25.08
CA ALA A 23 -17.98 36.54 -24.23
C ALA A 23 -17.31 36.49 -22.87
N ALA A 24 -17.90 37.18 -21.90
CA ALA A 24 -17.50 37.04 -20.49
C ALA A 24 -17.80 35.60 -20.07
N ALA A 25 -16.76 34.77 -19.98
CA ALA A 25 -16.86 33.47 -19.37
C ALA A 25 -17.20 33.67 -17.89
N THR A 26 -18.44 33.40 -17.51
CA THR A 26 -18.83 33.34 -16.11
C THR A 26 -17.99 32.26 -15.45
N PRO A 27 -17.28 32.57 -14.34
CA PRO A 27 -16.52 31.55 -13.63
C PRO A 27 -17.50 30.49 -13.12
N VAL A 28 -17.37 29.27 -13.64
CA VAL A 28 -18.06 28.10 -13.09
C VAL A 28 -17.56 27.97 -11.65
N LYS A 29 -18.41 28.30 -10.68
CA LYS A 29 -18.12 28.01 -9.27
C LYS A 29 -18.06 26.49 -9.14
N VAL A 30 -16.86 25.93 -9.17
CA VAL A 30 -16.61 24.55 -8.79
C VAL A 30 -17.03 24.46 -7.31
N ARG A 31 -18.18 23.84 -7.07
CA ARG A 31 -18.66 23.57 -5.71
C ARG A 31 -17.65 22.60 -5.10
N ALA A 32 -17.07 22.94 -3.95
CA ALA A 32 -16.19 22.01 -3.23
C ALA A 32 -16.96 20.69 -3.02
N GLN A 33 -16.37 19.58 -3.46
CA GLN A 33 -16.97 18.28 -3.23
C GLN A 33 -16.89 17.96 -1.74
N THR A 34 -17.95 17.38 -1.21
CA THR A 34 -18.00 16.95 0.20
C THR A 34 -17.35 15.58 0.31
N PRO A 35 -16.42 15.34 1.26
CA PRO A 35 -15.84 14.03 1.46
C PRO A 35 -16.88 12.95 1.73
N PHE A 36 -16.67 11.76 1.19
CA PHE A 36 -17.45 10.57 1.54
C PHE A 36 -16.91 9.95 2.82
N LEU A 37 -17.72 9.86 3.87
CA LEU A 37 -17.29 9.46 5.21
C LEU A 37 -17.99 8.21 5.75
N GLY A 38 -18.97 7.68 5.03
CA GLY A 38 -19.71 6.49 5.45
C GLY A 38 -19.07 5.18 4.95
N PRO A 39 -19.66 4.03 5.35
CA PRO A 39 -19.25 2.76 4.76
C PRO A 39 -19.54 2.74 3.26
N VAL A 40 -18.66 2.11 2.50
CA VAL A 40 -18.80 1.96 1.06
C VAL A 40 -19.99 1.03 0.73
N PRO A 41 -20.68 1.23 -0.40
CA PRO A 41 -21.66 0.28 -0.88
C PRO A 41 -21.02 -1.09 -1.14
N THR A 42 -21.65 -2.15 -0.65
CA THR A 42 -21.19 -3.53 -0.79
C THR A 42 -21.39 -4.06 -2.22
N PRO A 43 -20.56 -5.03 -2.68
CA PRO A 43 -20.66 -5.58 -4.01
C PRO A 43 -21.89 -6.46 -4.19
N VAL A 44 -22.38 -6.53 -5.42
CA VAL A 44 -23.38 -7.53 -5.83
C VAL A 44 -22.63 -8.75 -6.36
N CYS A 45 -22.66 -9.85 -5.62
CA CYS A 45 -21.95 -11.07 -5.96
C CYS A 45 -22.61 -11.84 -7.10
N GLN A 46 -21.84 -12.62 -7.86
CA GLN A 46 -22.33 -13.47 -8.93
C GLN A 46 -22.99 -14.75 -8.38
N PRO A 47 -23.92 -15.38 -9.13
CA PRO A 47 -24.41 -16.71 -8.80
C PRO A 47 -23.24 -17.71 -8.75
N GLY A 48 -23.05 -18.38 -7.62
CA GLY A 48 -21.93 -19.31 -7.40
C GLY A 48 -20.84 -18.77 -6.47
N ASP A 49 -20.78 -17.48 -6.27
CA ASP A 49 -19.92 -16.89 -5.25
C ASP A 49 -20.30 -17.38 -3.86
N ARG A 50 -19.29 -17.47 -3.00
CA ARG A 50 -19.48 -17.76 -1.60
C ARG A 50 -19.36 -16.47 -0.78
N ALA A 51 -20.45 -15.71 -0.81
CA ALA A 51 -20.50 -14.41 -0.16
C ALA A 51 -20.45 -14.49 1.38
N GLU A 52 -19.91 -13.46 2.01
CA GLU A 52 -20.03 -13.21 3.43
C GLU A 52 -21.49 -13.10 3.86
N THR A 53 -21.79 -13.48 5.12
CA THR A 53 -23.17 -13.47 5.64
C THR A 53 -23.33 -12.64 6.92
N GLY A 54 -22.28 -11.95 7.31
CA GLY A 54 -22.24 -11.04 8.46
C GLY A 54 -22.29 -9.58 8.02
N VAL A 55 -21.74 -8.72 8.86
CA VAL A 55 -21.41 -7.35 8.49
C VAL A 55 -20.32 -7.39 7.42
N ASP A 56 -20.38 -6.48 6.47
CA ASP A 56 -19.38 -6.39 5.40
C ASP A 56 -17.94 -6.36 5.97
N GLY A 57 -17.10 -7.27 5.47
CA GLY A 57 -15.76 -7.52 5.99
C GLY A 57 -15.68 -8.58 7.09
N GLN A 58 -16.79 -9.06 7.67
CA GLN A 58 -16.77 -9.95 8.82
C GLN A 58 -17.08 -11.42 8.49
N LEU A 59 -16.18 -12.31 8.92
CA LEU A 59 -16.48 -13.72 9.11
C LEU A 59 -16.73 -13.96 10.60
N THR A 60 -17.99 -14.10 11.00
CA THR A 60 -18.40 -14.18 12.41
C THR A 60 -17.73 -15.34 13.15
N LEU A 61 -17.56 -15.22 14.46
CA LEU A 61 -17.00 -16.27 15.34
C LEU A 61 -17.73 -17.62 15.16
N THR A 62 -19.07 -17.58 15.00
CA THR A 62 -19.85 -18.79 14.74
C THR A 62 -19.43 -19.47 13.43
N LYS A 63 -19.17 -18.71 12.38
CA LYS A 63 -18.66 -19.25 11.10
C LYS A 63 -17.29 -19.88 11.26
N ARG A 64 -16.40 -19.21 12.00
CA ARG A 64 -15.05 -19.71 12.29
C ARG A 64 -15.11 -21.00 13.10
N ALA A 65 -15.85 -21.02 14.20
CA ALA A 65 -16.02 -22.19 15.06
C ALA A 65 -16.68 -23.40 14.34
N SER A 66 -17.47 -23.17 13.28
CA SER A 66 -18.09 -24.23 12.51
C SER A 66 -17.16 -24.88 11.47
N GLY A 67 -15.91 -24.39 11.33
CA GLY A 67 -14.99 -24.81 10.27
C GLY A 67 -15.39 -24.32 8.87
N ALA A 68 -16.38 -23.46 8.76
CA ALA A 68 -16.82 -22.92 7.46
C ALA A 68 -15.74 -22.07 6.78
N THR A 69 -14.83 -21.50 7.55
CA THR A 69 -13.71 -20.65 7.06
C THR A 69 -12.57 -21.44 6.45
N THR A 70 -12.55 -22.77 6.56
CA THR A 70 -11.57 -23.64 5.87
C THR A 70 -11.76 -23.68 4.35
N ARG A 71 -12.75 -22.98 3.84
CA ARG A 71 -12.98 -22.73 2.41
C ARG A 71 -13.04 -21.21 2.20
N PRO A 72 -12.49 -20.71 1.10
CA PRO A 72 -12.47 -19.27 0.84
C PRO A 72 -13.88 -18.68 0.73
N TYR A 73 -14.00 -17.40 1.02
CA TYR A 73 -15.16 -16.59 0.68
C TYR A 73 -14.77 -15.63 -0.45
N ASN A 74 -15.69 -15.39 -1.34
CA ASN A 74 -15.43 -14.55 -2.51
C ASN A 74 -16.71 -13.86 -3.01
N CYS A 75 -16.48 -12.75 -3.68
CA CYS A 75 -17.48 -12.02 -4.45
C CYS A 75 -16.81 -11.46 -5.71
N ASN A 76 -17.29 -11.86 -6.89
CA ASN A 76 -16.77 -11.43 -8.20
C ASN A 76 -15.28 -11.75 -8.47
N LEU A 77 -14.64 -12.56 -7.62
CA LEU A 77 -13.28 -13.06 -7.78
C LEU A 77 -13.27 -14.59 -7.66
N ALA A 78 -12.57 -15.26 -8.56
CA ALA A 78 -12.42 -16.72 -8.50
C ALA A 78 -10.95 -17.13 -8.57
N ILE A 79 -10.57 -18.14 -7.77
CA ILE A 79 -9.22 -18.72 -7.80
C ILE A 79 -8.98 -19.34 -9.17
N VAL A 80 -7.83 -19.04 -9.76
CA VAL A 80 -7.33 -19.62 -11.01
C VAL A 80 -6.16 -20.54 -10.76
N GLY A 81 -5.25 -20.13 -9.89
CA GLY A 81 -4.08 -20.88 -9.47
C GLY A 81 -3.70 -20.54 -8.04
N GLU A 82 -2.93 -21.43 -7.43
CA GLU A 82 -2.51 -21.36 -6.04
C GLU A 82 -1.12 -21.95 -5.91
N TYR A 83 -0.28 -21.32 -5.12
CA TYR A 83 0.94 -21.91 -4.58
C TYR A 83 0.78 -21.98 -3.07
N ALA A 84 0.43 -23.14 -2.57
CA ALA A 84 0.30 -23.43 -1.13
C ALA A 84 1.70 -23.65 -0.52
N GLY A 85 2.51 -22.62 -0.48
CA GLY A 85 3.83 -22.63 0.11
C GLY A 85 3.84 -22.09 1.53
N GLN A 86 4.94 -22.31 2.23
CA GLN A 86 5.14 -21.73 3.55
C GLN A 86 5.32 -20.22 3.46
N GLY A 87 4.55 -19.53 4.27
CA GLY A 87 4.68 -18.09 4.45
C GLY A 87 3.89 -17.27 3.42
N ALA A 88 3.29 -16.25 3.93
CA ALA A 88 2.80 -15.11 3.20
C ALA A 88 2.96 -13.94 4.16
N GLY A 89 4.15 -13.38 4.16
CA GLY A 89 4.53 -12.29 5.03
C GLY A 89 3.89 -10.96 4.63
N HIS A 90 4.53 -9.89 5.00
CA HIS A 90 4.00 -8.54 4.83
C HIS A 90 4.11 -8.02 3.40
N GLN A 91 5.01 -8.57 2.57
CA GLN A 91 5.27 -8.04 1.24
C GLN A 91 4.97 -9.05 0.12
N LEU A 92 4.33 -8.55 -0.93
CA LEU A 92 4.29 -9.16 -2.26
C LEU A 92 4.86 -8.15 -3.24
N MET A 93 5.99 -8.48 -3.81
CA MET A 93 6.65 -7.69 -4.84
C MET A 93 6.61 -8.48 -6.15
N TRP A 94 6.90 -7.82 -7.26
CA TRP A 94 6.93 -8.48 -8.57
C TRP A 94 7.88 -7.79 -9.54
N TYR A 95 8.33 -8.56 -10.52
CA TYR A 95 9.01 -8.08 -11.72
C TYR A 95 8.74 -9.05 -12.87
N GLY A 96 8.26 -8.53 -14.01
CA GLY A 96 7.84 -9.36 -15.13
C GLY A 96 6.79 -10.42 -14.71
N HIS A 97 7.05 -11.67 -14.96
CA HIS A 97 6.17 -12.79 -14.59
C HIS A 97 6.50 -13.44 -13.23
N CYS A 98 7.40 -12.85 -12.46
CA CYS A 98 7.81 -13.38 -11.17
C CYS A 98 7.17 -12.64 -10.00
N ALA A 99 6.80 -13.38 -8.96
CA ALA A 99 6.38 -12.85 -7.68
C ALA A 99 7.43 -13.13 -6.61
N TYR A 100 7.65 -12.17 -5.73
CA TYR A 100 8.56 -12.26 -4.59
C TYR A 100 7.73 -12.12 -3.32
N VAL A 101 7.64 -13.20 -2.54
CA VAL A 101 6.79 -13.29 -1.35
C VAL A 101 7.67 -13.41 -0.12
N THR A 102 7.56 -12.44 0.79
CA THR A 102 8.33 -12.48 2.02
C THR A 102 7.82 -13.56 2.97
N THR A 103 8.71 -14.12 3.77
CA THR A 103 8.39 -14.97 4.90
C THR A 103 8.89 -14.32 6.18
N GLU A 104 8.27 -14.63 7.30
CA GLU A 104 8.65 -14.06 8.58
C GLU A 104 9.74 -14.90 9.24
N GLY A 105 10.99 -14.65 8.85
CA GLY A 105 12.14 -15.50 9.22
C GLY A 105 12.43 -15.59 10.72
N TYR A 106 12.07 -14.57 11.51
CA TYR A 106 12.33 -14.56 12.94
C TYR A 106 11.55 -15.64 13.72
N GLU A 107 10.44 -16.10 13.18
CA GLU A 107 9.63 -17.15 13.78
C GLU A 107 10.27 -18.54 13.64
N ALA A 108 11.14 -18.73 12.68
CA ALA A 108 11.81 -20.01 12.41
C ALA A 108 12.64 -20.57 13.58
N GLY A 109 12.93 -19.76 14.60
CA GLY A 109 13.66 -20.18 15.79
C GLY A 109 12.80 -20.28 17.06
N GLN A 110 11.50 -19.97 16.97
CA GLN A 110 10.63 -19.99 18.14
C GLN A 110 10.26 -21.41 18.55
N LYS A 111 10.12 -21.61 19.86
CA LYS A 111 9.78 -22.92 20.41
C LYS A 111 8.40 -23.37 19.93
N GLY A 112 8.36 -24.50 19.20
CA GLY A 112 7.13 -25.09 18.69
C GLY A 112 6.78 -24.68 17.26
N VAL A 113 7.53 -23.76 16.66
CA VAL A 113 7.41 -23.41 15.25
C VAL A 113 8.34 -24.29 14.42
N PRO A 114 7.85 -25.06 13.43
CA PRO A 114 8.69 -25.83 12.54
C PRO A 114 9.65 -24.91 11.76
N PRO A 115 10.85 -25.38 11.41
CA PRO A 115 11.75 -24.58 10.56
C PRO A 115 11.12 -24.33 9.19
N LEU A 116 11.37 -23.13 8.66
CA LEU A 116 10.97 -22.79 7.29
C LEU A 116 11.71 -23.68 6.29
N LEU A 117 10.99 -24.19 5.28
CA LEU A 117 11.59 -24.88 4.15
C LEU A 117 12.29 -23.92 3.20
N HIS A 118 11.75 -22.72 3.05
CA HIS A 118 12.21 -21.68 2.14
C HIS A 118 12.20 -20.32 2.86
N PRO A 119 13.14 -20.09 3.81
CA PRO A 119 13.19 -18.85 4.57
C PRO A 119 13.57 -17.65 3.69
N GLY A 120 13.17 -16.46 4.12
CA GLY A 120 13.46 -15.22 3.43
C GLY A 120 12.42 -14.87 2.35
N ILE A 121 12.86 -14.38 1.20
CA ILE A 121 11.96 -13.99 0.11
C ILE A 121 11.82 -15.16 -0.89
N GLN A 122 10.65 -15.76 -0.98
CA GLN A 122 10.38 -16.81 -1.97
C GLN A 122 10.18 -16.20 -3.36
N VAL A 123 10.76 -16.84 -4.37
CA VAL A 123 10.62 -16.47 -5.78
C VAL A 123 9.69 -17.45 -6.47
N LEU A 124 8.58 -16.95 -7.00
CA LEU A 124 7.59 -17.75 -7.71
C LEU A 124 7.58 -17.36 -9.20
N ASP A 125 7.57 -18.35 -10.07
CA ASP A 125 7.26 -18.18 -11.49
C ASP A 125 5.73 -18.25 -11.68
N VAL A 126 5.14 -17.15 -12.15
CA VAL A 126 3.70 -16.97 -12.40
C VAL A 126 3.41 -16.78 -13.89
N SER A 127 4.34 -17.17 -14.76
CA SER A 127 4.13 -17.16 -16.23
C SER A 127 2.89 -17.96 -16.64
N ASN A 128 2.58 -19.03 -15.90
CA ASN A 128 1.31 -19.72 -15.97
C ASN A 128 0.48 -19.41 -14.70
N MET A 129 -0.46 -18.50 -14.81
CA MET A 129 -1.33 -18.12 -13.69
C MET A 129 -2.17 -19.28 -13.11
N ARG A 130 -2.31 -20.40 -13.83
CA ARG A 130 -3.03 -21.59 -13.33
C ARG A 130 -2.17 -22.51 -12.49
N ASP A 131 -0.86 -22.29 -12.50
CA ASP A 131 0.12 -23.17 -11.86
C ASP A 131 1.35 -22.34 -11.46
N PRO A 132 1.18 -21.38 -10.49
CA PRO A 132 2.32 -20.64 -9.93
C PRO A 132 3.28 -21.63 -9.27
N ARG A 133 4.60 -21.46 -9.49
CA ARG A 133 5.59 -22.43 -9.03
C ARG A 133 6.72 -21.76 -8.28
N TYR A 134 7.08 -22.35 -7.15
CA TYR A 134 8.31 -22.01 -6.46
C TYR A 134 9.53 -22.33 -7.34
N VAL A 135 10.48 -21.38 -7.38
CA VAL A 135 11.75 -21.52 -8.11
C VAL A 135 12.91 -21.56 -7.15
N THR A 136 13.05 -20.55 -6.31
CA THR A 136 14.13 -20.39 -5.34
C THR A 136 13.69 -19.45 -4.21
N HIS A 137 14.59 -19.15 -3.29
CA HIS A 137 14.40 -18.13 -2.26
C HIS A 137 15.68 -17.34 -2.04
N LEU A 138 15.55 -16.15 -1.47
CA LEU A 138 16.65 -15.24 -1.13
C LEU A 138 16.76 -15.28 0.40
N ASP A 139 17.92 -15.69 0.90
CA ASP A 139 18.15 -16.01 2.32
C ASP A 139 19.37 -15.32 2.93
N ASP A 140 19.84 -14.22 2.33
CA ASP A 140 20.84 -13.37 2.97
C ASP A 140 20.22 -12.60 4.17
N PRO A 141 21.04 -12.01 5.05
CA PRO A 141 20.54 -11.40 6.28
C PRO A 141 19.39 -10.42 6.09
N ALA A 142 19.43 -9.54 5.07
CA ALA A 142 18.40 -8.56 4.85
C ALA A 142 17.08 -9.20 4.36
N THR A 143 17.16 -10.20 3.49
CA THR A 143 15.98 -10.88 2.96
C THR A 143 15.42 -11.93 3.91
N LEU A 144 16.28 -12.53 4.74
CA LEU A 144 15.87 -13.51 5.76
C LEU A 144 15.04 -12.87 6.89
N TYR A 145 15.35 -11.61 7.21
CA TYR A 145 14.69 -10.84 8.26
C TYR A 145 13.93 -9.62 7.71
N ASP A 146 13.51 -9.70 6.46
CA ASP A 146 12.61 -8.72 5.84
C ASP A 146 11.26 -8.71 6.57
N TRP A 147 10.72 -7.53 6.77
CA TRP A 147 9.38 -7.34 7.36
C TRP A 147 8.49 -6.60 6.39
N GLU A 148 8.72 -5.31 6.21
CA GLU A 148 8.01 -4.43 5.28
C GLU A 148 8.98 -3.62 4.41
N ASP A 149 10.21 -4.11 4.27
CA ASP A 149 11.32 -3.37 3.68
C ASP A 149 11.56 -3.67 2.22
N GLY A 150 11.02 -4.78 1.72
CA GLY A 150 11.25 -5.21 0.35
C GLY A 150 10.58 -4.29 -0.66
N SER A 151 11.32 -3.83 -1.66
CA SER A 151 10.75 -3.14 -2.81
C SER A 151 11.50 -3.44 -4.12
N VAL A 152 10.81 -3.23 -5.25
CA VAL A 152 11.36 -3.45 -6.60
C VAL A 152 11.39 -2.14 -7.36
N ASN A 153 12.53 -1.85 -8.01
CA ASN A 153 12.63 -0.80 -9.02
C ASN A 153 12.63 -1.44 -10.41
N PRO A 154 11.54 -1.37 -11.17
CA PRO A 154 11.42 -2.04 -12.46
C PRO A 154 12.31 -1.42 -13.54
N GLN A 155 12.58 -0.10 -13.51
CA GLN A 155 13.43 0.57 -14.51
C GLN A 155 14.87 0.04 -14.50
N ARG A 156 15.37 -0.39 -13.35
CA ARG A 156 16.72 -0.92 -13.20
C ARG A 156 16.76 -2.43 -12.95
N ALA A 157 15.61 -3.09 -12.94
CA ALA A 157 15.47 -4.49 -12.58
C ALA A 157 16.22 -4.80 -11.26
N LEU A 158 15.93 -4.03 -10.21
CA LEU A 158 16.52 -4.18 -8.88
C LEU A 158 15.46 -4.55 -7.86
N LEU A 159 15.81 -5.47 -6.95
CA LEU A 159 15.11 -5.67 -5.68
C LEU A 159 16.04 -5.18 -4.58
N GLY A 160 15.51 -4.42 -3.63
CA GLY A 160 16.15 -4.00 -2.40
C GLY A 160 15.38 -4.54 -1.21
N SER A 161 16.11 -4.90 -0.15
CA SER A 161 15.56 -5.33 1.13
C SER A 161 16.48 -4.87 2.25
N ALA A 162 15.92 -4.58 3.42
CA ALA A 162 16.67 -4.23 4.60
C ALA A 162 16.25 -5.08 5.79
N GLU A 163 17.19 -5.39 6.66
CA GLU A 163 16.92 -6.18 7.86
C GLU A 163 16.05 -5.40 8.84
N SER A 164 14.92 -5.98 9.22
CA SER A 164 13.98 -5.40 10.17
C SER A 164 14.24 -5.87 11.61
N TRP A 165 13.97 -4.98 12.56
CA TRP A 165 13.97 -5.32 13.98
C TRP A 165 12.99 -6.44 14.32
N MET A 166 11.84 -6.43 13.68
CA MET A 166 10.82 -7.45 13.88
C MET A 166 11.32 -8.82 13.44
N GLY A 167 12.24 -8.85 12.47
CA GLY A 167 12.92 -10.06 12.03
C GLY A 167 13.94 -10.63 13.00
N GLY A 168 14.39 -9.85 14.00
CA GLY A 168 15.30 -10.33 15.04
C GLY A 168 16.70 -10.70 14.57
N GLY A 169 17.13 -10.16 13.45
CA GLY A 169 18.41 -10.44 12.80
C GLY A 169 19.63 -10.05 13.63
N PRO A 170 20.78 -10.66 13.36
CA PRO A 170 21.98 -10.47 14.15
C PRO A 170 22.74 -9.17 13.88
N GLN A 171 22.56 -8.59 12.71
CA GLN A 171 23.28 -7.39 12.25
C GLN A 171 22.43 -6.62 11.24
N PRO A 172 22.27 -5.29 11.35
CA PRO A 172 21.58 -4.49 10.34
C PRO A 172 22.25 -4.65 8.98
N ALA A 173 21.50 -5.07 7.97
CA ALA A 173 21.97 -5.26 6.61
C ALA A 173 21.00 -4.69 5.58
N VAL A 174 21.53 -4.30 4.43
CA VAL A 174 20.76 -3.92 3.23
C VAL A 174 21.28 -4.75 2.07
N SER A 175 20.40 -5.39 1.34
CA SER A 175 20.74 -6.23 0.20
C SER A 175 20.10 -5.75 -1.08
N PHE A 176 20.83 -5.89 -2.18
CA PHE A 176 20.36 -5.55 -3.51
C PHE A 176 20.56 -6.72 -4.46
N TYR A 177 19.52 -6.99 -5.26
CA TYR A 177 19.51 -8.07 -6.24
C TYR A 177 19.22 -7.54 -7.64
N ASN A 178 19.88 -8.15 -8.63
CA ASN A 178 19.55 -7.95 -10.04
C ASN A 178 18.46 -8.92 -10.47
N LEU A 179 17.39 -8.40 -11.07
CA LEU A 179 16.21 -9.13 -11.52
C LEU A 179 16.15 -9.33 -13.04
N SER A 180 17.25 -9.14 -13.79
CA SER A 180 17.26 -9.33 -15.25
C SER A 180 16.82 -10.73 -15.67
N ASP A 181 17.08 -11.73 -14.85
CA ASP A 181 16.39 -13.03 -14.84
C ASP A 181 15.54 -13.05 -13.58
N CYS A 182 14.24 -12.77 -13.73
CA CYS A 182 13.36 -12.60 -12.59
C CYS A 182 13.18 -13.88 -11.76
N ALA A 183 13.32 -15.05 -12.39
CA ALA A 183 13.21 -16.34 -11.72
C ALA A 183 14.46 -16.72 -10.94
N HIS A 184 15.61 -16.14 -11.28
CA HIS A 184 16.90 -16.38 -10.61
C HIS A 184 17.58 -15.05 -10.24
N PRO A 185 17.04 -14.30 -9.26
CA PRO A 185 17.62 -13.06 -8.79
C PRO A 185 19.07 -13.24 -8.37
N LYS A 186 19.92 -12.29 -8.76
CA LYS A 186 21.36 -12.37 -8.48
C LYS A 186 21.76 -11.33 -7.44
N LEU A 187 22.25 -11.78 -6.29
CA LEU A 187 22.80 -10.90 -5.25
C LEU A 187 23.92 -10.02 -5.83
N LEU A 188 23.81 -8.72 -5.65
CA LEU A 188 24.79 -7.72 -6.04
C LEU A 188 25.62 -7.28 -4.84
N SER A 189 24.97 -7.03 -3.71
CA SER A 189 25.63 -6.71 -2.43
C SER A 189 24.71 -7.07 -1.26
N SER A 190 25.34 -7.38 -0.13
CA SER A 190 24.72 -7.47 1.19
C SER A 190 25.66 -6.75 2.15
N GLU A 191 25.35 -5.50 2.43
CA GLU A 191 26.21 -4.59 3.19
C GLU A 191 25.60 -4.28 4.54
N GLN A 192 26.45 -4.18 5.56
CA GLN A 192 26.02 -3.68 6.86
C GLN A 192 25.74 -2.18 6.77
N ILE A 193 24.64 -1.74 7.37
CA ILE A 193 24.36 -0.33 7.51
C ILE A 193 25.33 0.23 8.57
N PRO A 194 25.88 1.45 8.36
CA PRO A 194 26.89 2.02 9.27
C PRO A 194 26.46 2.18 10.72
N ASP A 195 25.16 2.38 10.96
CA ASP A 195 24.60 2.39 12.32
C ASP A 195 24.25 0.97 12.77
N PRO A 196 25.03 0.36 13.69
CA PRO A 196 24.75 -1.00 14.17
C PRO A 196 23.47 -1.08 15.00
N ASN A 197 22.82 0.04 15.30
CA ASN A 197 21.52 0.08 15.97
C ASN A 197 20.39 0.39 15.00
N LEU A 198 20.67 0.52 13.71
CA LEU A 198 19.61 0.69 12.74
C LEU A 198 18.70 -0.54 12.77
N VAL A 199 17.45 -0.23 12.83
CA VAL A 199 16.38 -1.20 12.73
C VAL A 199 15.47 -0.68 11.65
N ALA A 200 15.55 -1.26 10.47
CA ALA A 200 14.65 -0.95 9.38
C ALA A 200 13.21 -1.36 9.76
N HIS A 201 12.23 -0.71 9.15
CA HIS A 201 10.84 -1.12 9.25
C HIS A 201 10.18 -1.13 7.87
N ALA A 202 10.42 -0.11 7.05
CA ALA A 202 9.92 -0.06 5.68
C ALA A 202 10.93 0.58 4.76
N GLY A 203 11.14 -0.03 3.58
CA GLY A 203 12.07 0.44 2.57
C GLY A 203 11.41 0.67 1.21
N ASN A 204 11.87 1.69 0.48
CA ASN A 204 11.35 1.97 -0.86
C ASN A 204 12.40 2.64 -1.76
N PHE A 205 12.39 2.27 -3.06
CA PHE A 205 13.22 2.96 -4.05
C PHE A 205 12.64 4.31 -4.44
N ALA A 206 13.53 5.29 -4.64
CA ALA A 206 13.20 6.41 -5.50
C ALA A 206 12.97 5.92 -6.94
N PRO A 207 12.13 6.60 -7.74
CA PRO A 207 11.77 6.13 -9.09
C PRO A 207 12.96 5.89 -10.02
N ASP A 208 14.04 6.68 -9.87
CA ASP A 208 15.26 6.52 -10.67
C ASP A 208 16.11 5.29 -10.27
N GLY A 209 15.70 4.59 -9.21
CA GLY A 209 16.39 3.42 -8.67
C GLY A 209 17.80 3.69 -8.15
N LYS A 210 18.16 4.96 -7.91
CA LYS A 210 19.50 5.33 -7.43
C LYS A 210 19.55 5.62 -5.95
N THR A 211 18.40 5.76 -5.29
CA THR A 211 18.28 5.95 -3.85
C THR A 211 17.32 4.91 -3.29
N TYR A 212 17.73 4.24 -2.25
CA TYR A 212 16.87 3.38 -1.44
C TYR A 212 16.63 4.07 -0.10
N TRP A 213 15.38 4.32 0.22
CA TRP A 213 14.96 4.99 1.44
C TRP A 213 14.49 3.96 2.46
N ILE A 214 14.80 4.20 3.74
CA ILE A 214 14.42 3.33 4.85
C ILE A 214 13.81 4.17 5.96
N ALA A 215 12.59 3.85 6.35
CA ALA A 215 11.96 4.38 7.57
C ALA A 215 12.28 3.45 8.74
N SER A 216 12.80 4.01 9.82
CA SER A 216 13.08 3.32 11.07
C SER A 216 12.30 3.99 12.19
N PHE A 217 11.02 3.61 12.34
CA PHE A 217 10.19 4.29 13.33
C PHE A 217 10.64 3.99 14.78
N ASN A 218 11.20 2.83 15.04
CA ASN A 218 11.71 2.44 16.36
C ASN A 218 12.89 3.29 16.82
N LYS A 219 13.66 3.83 15.87
CA LYS A 219 14.79 4.75 16.15
C LYS A 219 14.46 6.20 15.80
N PHE A 220 13.25 6.45 15.28
CA PHE A 220 12.79 7.77 14.88
C PHE A 220 13.68 8.42 13.81
N ARG A 221 14.15 7.59 12.86
CA ARG A 221 15.12 8.00 11.83
C ARG A 221 14.63 7.65 10.43
N LEU A 222 15.13 8.42 9.49
CA LEU A 222 14.97 8.19 8.06
C LEU A 222 16.36 8.09 7.42
N TYR A 223 16.59 7.03 6.69
CA TYR A 223 17.85 6.81 5.98
C TYR A 223 17.64 6.89 4.48
N ALA A 224 18.66 7.37 3.77
CA ALA A 224 18.75 7.23 2.33
C ALA A 224 20.09 6.60 1.97
N ILE A 225 20.04 5.58 1.14
CA ILE A 225 21.21 4.83 0.67
C ILE A 225 21.40 5.12 -0.82
N ASP A 226 22.59 5.54 -1.21
CA ASP A 226 22.98 5.68 -2.62
C ASP A 226 23.22 4.29 -3.21
N VAL A 227 22.39 3.92 -4.16
CA VAL A 227 22.47 2.66 -4.92
C VAL A 227 22.71 2.92 -6.42
N SER A 228 23.35 4.04 -6.74
CA SER A 228 23.79 4.34 -8.12
C SER A 228 24.68 3.20 -8.66
N ASP A 229 25.58 2.67 -7.83
CA ASP A 229 26.20 1.37 -8.01
C ASP A 229 25.68 0.41 -6.93
N PRO A 230 24.75 -0.50 -7.25
CA PRO A 230 24.16 -1.39 -6.26
C PRO A 230 25.11 -2.48 -5.74
N ARG A 231 26.35 -2.56 -6.26
CA ARG A 231 27.41 -3.41 -5.71
C ARG A 231 28.18 -2.75 -4.58
N HIS A 232 28.10 -1.42 -4.47
CA HIS A 232 28.79 -0.60 -3.47
C HIS A 232 27.84 0.46 -2.94
N PRO A 233 26.75 0.08 -2.24
CA PRO A 233 25.81 1.02 -1.68
C PRO A 233 26.49 1.90 -0.62
N ARG A 234 26.04 3.13 -0.46
CA ARG A 234 26.60 4.09 0.50
C ARG A 234 25.50 4.89 1.15
N GLU A 235 25.62 5.17 2.43
CA GLU A 235 24.73 6.09 3.11
C GLU A 235 24.86 7.50 2.53
N LEU A 236 23.73 8.12 2.22
CA LEU A 236 23.61 9.53 1.83
C LEU A 236 23.22 10.40 3.02
N ILE A 237 22.33 9.91 3.84
CA ILE A 237 21.78 10.63 4.96
C ILE A 237 21.28 9.64 6.02
N ASP A 238 21.56 10.00 7.24
CA ASP A 238 20.95 9.48 8.46
C ASP A 238 20.30 10.68 9.16
N TRP A 239 18.97 10.76 9.12
CA TRP A 239 18.22 11.95 9.52
C TRP A 239 17.28 11.66 10.68
N ASP A 240 17.44 12.43 11.75
CA ASP A 240 16.52 12.43 12.88
C ASP A 240 15.23 13.19 12.53
N PHE A 241 14.08 12.60 12.80
CA PHE A 241 12.84 13.36 12.77
C PHE A 241 12.89 14.51 13.79
N PRO A 242 12.38 15.71 13.47
CA PRO A 242 12.38 16.83 14.39
C PRO A 242 11.75 16.45 15.74
N ASN A 243 12.46 16.76 16.82
CA ASN A 243 12.03 16.43 18.20
C ASN A 243 11.72 14.94 18.41
N ASN A 244 12.62 14.06 18.00
CA ASN A 244 12.51 12.60 17.98
C ASN A 244 12.21 11.92 19.35
N GLN A 245 11.71 12.64 20.32
CA GLN A 245 11.31 12.09 21.62
C GLN A 245 9.86 11.60 21.57
N ALA A 246 9.62 10.39 22.02
CA ALA A 246 8.27 9.88 22.22
C ALA A 246 7.47 10.86 23.09
N GLY A 247 6.30 11.31 22.60
CA GLY A 247 5.50 12.31 23.29
C GLY A 247 5.75 13.77 22.92
N GLY A 248 6.78 14.06 22.12
CA GLY A 248 7.04 15.42 21.62
C GLY A 248 6.21 15.79 20.39
N ALA A 249 6.26 17.06 19.99
CA ALA A 249 5.61 17.53 18.76
C ALA A 249 6.14 16.79 17.51
N GLY A 250 7.37 16.27 17.55
CA GLY A 250 7.98 15.49 16.49
C GLY A 250 7.40 14.08 16.33
N ALA A 251 6.79 13.52 17.37
CA ALA A 251 6.12 12.22 17.28
C ALA A 251 5.05 12.17 16.17
N LYS A 252 4.43 13.32 15.88
CA LYS A 252 3.45 13.46 14.78
C LYS A 252 4.07 13.51 13.38
N GLN A 253 5.38 13.33 13.25
CA GLN A 253 6.10 13.37 11.97
C GLN A 253 6.94 12.12 11.73
N ILE A 254 6.91 11.16 12.66
CA ILE A 254 7.68 9.92 12.56
C ILE A 254 6.98 9.00 11.55
N CYS A 255 7.72 8.59 10.54
CA CYS A 255 7.22 7.70 9.51
C CYS A 255 7.17 6.25 10.00
N HIS A 256 6.04 5.60 9.82
CA HIS A 256 5.91 4.17 9.85
C HIS A 256 6.33 3.59 8.50
N ARG A 257 5.61 3.96 7.43
CA ARG A 257 5.93 3.59 6.06
C ARG A 257 6.05 4.81 5.16
N ILE A 258 6.76 4.65 4.06
CA ILE A 258 7.09 5.74 3.16
C ILE A 258 6.94 5.31 1.71
N SER A 259 6.61 6.27 0.86
CA SER A 259 6.77 6.14 -0.59
C SER A 259 7.34 7.42 -1.20
N LEU A 260 7.79 7.33 -2.43
CA LEU A 260 8.27 8.49 -3.21
C LEU A 260 7.31 8.74 -4.37
N ASN A 261 7.15 10.03 -4.76
CA ASN A 261 6.37 10.34 -5.94
C ASN A 261 6.99 9.72 -7.20
N GLN A 262 6.29 8.77 -7.80
CA GLN A 262 6.71 8.11 -9.04
C GLN A 262 6.60 9.05 -10.25
N PHE A 263 5.75 10.08 -10.16
CA PHE A 263 5.47 11.03 -11.22
C PHE A 263 5.58 12.46 -10.70
N ALA A 264 5.67 13.44 -11.60
CA ALA A 264 5.68 14.84 -11.22
C ALA A 264 4.34 15.26 -10.58
N VAL A 265 4.41 15.95 -9.46
CA VAL A 265 3.24 16.48 -8.72
C VAL A 265 3.51 17.93 -8.32
N ASP A 266 2.60 18.84 -8.65
CA ASP A 266 2.65 20.27 -8.26
C ASP A 266 4.02 20.94 -8.49
N GLY A 267 4.66 20.62 -9.64
CA GLY A 267 5.97 21.13 -10.02
C GLY A 267 7.17 20.41 -9.41
N HIS A 268 6.97 19.44 -8.54
CA HIS A 268 8.02 18.57 -7.99
C HIS A 268 8.31 17.40 -8.95
N PRO A 269 9.56 17.22 -9.41
CA PRO A 269 9.96 16.08 -10.22
C PRO A 269 9.76 14.73 -9.50
N PRO A 270 9.74 13.60 -10.22
CA PRO A 270 9.73 12.28 -9.61
C PRO A 270 10.86 12.08 -8.58
N GLY A 271 10.56 11.44 -7.45
CA GLY A 271 11.51 11.13 -6.39
C GLY A 271 11.88 12.29 -5.48
N THR A 272 11.33 13.49 -5.66
CA THR A 272 11.66 14.66 -4.83
C THR A 272 10.68 14.89 -3.69
N LEU A 273 9.56 14.17 -3.68
CA LEU A 273 8.61 14.14 -2.58
C LEU A 273 8.68 12.78 -1.89
N LEU A 274 8.69 12.80 -0.56
CA LEU A 274 8.52 11.61 0.26
C LEU A 274 7.19 11.74 1.01
N PHE A 275 6.34 10.77 0.82
CA PHE A 275 5.08 10.63 1.52
C PHE A 275 5.26 9.69 2.70
N CYS A 276 4.74 10.08 3.85
CA CYS A 276 4.99 9.44 5.13
C CYS A 276 3.66 9.11 5.81
N GLY A 277 3.35 7.83 5.93
CA GLY A 277 2.33 7.35 6.87
C GLY A 277 2.86 7.44 8.30
N VAL A 278 2.15 8.16 9.16
CA VAL A 278 2.66 8.53 10.48
C VAL A 278 2.33 7.49 11.53
N VAL A 279 3.27 7.20 12.42
CA VAL A 279 3.02 6.48 13.68
C VAL A 279 2.37 7.45 14.66
N GLY A 280 1.06 7.38 14.79
CA GLY A 280 0.32 8.31 15.64
C GLY A 280 0.21 7.86 17.08
N ARG A 281 -0.91 7.26 17.40
CA ARG A 281 -1.32 6.86 18.75
C ARG A 281 -0.49 5.72 19.35
N MET A 282 0.14 4.87 18.54
CA MET A 282 1.03 3.81 19.04
C MET A 282 2.05 4.36 20.04
N LEU A 283 2.52 5.60 19.83
CA LEU A 283 3.44 6.29 20.74
C LEU A 283 2.73 6.96 21.93
N HIS A 284 1.40 7.02 21.90
CA HIS A 284 0.55 7.66 22.92
C HIS A 284 -0.69 6.82 23.22
N PRO A 285 -0.55 5.62 23.81
CA PRO A 285 -1.69 4.77 24.14
C PRO A 285 -2.75 5.51 24.97
N GLY A 286 -4.00 5.44 24.54
CA GLY A 286 -5.12 6.09 25.21
C GLY A 286 -5.36 7.56 24.85
N ASP A 287 -4.48 8.20 24.08
CA ASP A 287 -4.67 9.58 23.60
C ASP A 287 -5.38 9.61 22.24
N PHE A 288 -6.72 9.67 22.25
CA PHE A 288 -7.53 9.78 21.04
C PHE A 288 -7.35 11.09 20.27
N GLU A 289 -6.61 12.07 20.81
CA GLU A 289 -6.32 13.34 20.13
C GLU A 289 -4.94 13.36 19.45
N SER A 290 -4.05 12.43 19.78
CA SER A 290 -2.70 12.37 19.20
C SER A 290 -2.68 12.18 17.70
N GLY A 291 -3.75 11.64 17.13
CA GLY A 291 -3.96 11.56 15.69
C GLY A 291 -2.88 10.81 14.93
N ASN A 292 -3.33 10.03 13.99
CA ASN A 292 -2.53 9.42 12.93
C ASN A 292 -2.51 10.36 11.72
N GLY A 293 -1.69 10.11 10.70
CA GLY A 293 -1.65 11.09 9.63
C GLY A 293 -0.76 10.80 8.44
N LEU A 294 -0.73 11.78 7.58
CA LEU A 294 0.15 11.92 6.44
C LEU A 294 1.06 13.12 6.65
N VAL A 295 2.36 12.97 6.39
CA VAL A 295 3.30 14.07 6.24
C VAL A 295 3.94 14.01 4.85
N ILE A 296 4.06 15.16 4.20
CA ILE A 296 4.71 15.30 2.89
C ILE A 296 6.02 16.05 3.09
N TYR A 297 7.12 15.40 2.71
CA TYR A 297 8.46 15.97 2.77
C TYR A 297 8.99 16.32 1.38
N ASP A 298 9.72 17.45 1.27
CA ASP A 298 10.61 17.76 0.16
C ASP A 298 11.99 17.15 0.46
N VAL A 299 12.37 16.15 -0.32
CA VAL A 299 13.66 15.42 -0.23
C VAL A 299 14.57 15.70 -1.44
N SER A 300 14.26 16.73 -2.23
CA SER A 300 14.97 17.07 -3.47
C SER A 300 16.48 17.18 -3.28
N GLN A 301 16.92 17.79 -2.18
CA GLN A 301 18.35 18.00 -1.93
C GLN A 301 19.11 16.67 -1.69
N VAL A 302 18.46 15.67 -1.11
CA VAL A 302 19.03 14.32 -0.95
C VAL A 302 19.13 13.65 -2.32
N GLN A 303 18.07 13.70 -3.12
CA GLN A 303 18.06 13.13 -4.47
C GLN A 303 19.10 13.77 -5.40
N GLU A 304 19.35 15.08 -5.24
CA GLU A 304 20.37 15.82 -5.97
C GLU A 304 21.80 15.59 -5.42
N ARG A 305 21.97 14.79 -4.36
CA ARG A 305 23.27 14.54 -3.68
C ARG A 305 23.96 15.83 -3.25
N ARG A 306 23.18 16.83 -2.77
CA ARG A 306 23.76 18.08 -2.27
C ARG A 306 24.60 17.83 -1.01
N PRO A 307 25.72 18.55 -0.82
CA PRO A 307 26.41 18.54 0.45
C PRO A 307 25.48 19.07 1.56
N HIS A 308 25.41 18.34 2.69
CA HIS A 308 24.55 18.68 3.82
C HIS A 308 23.09 18.96 3.41
N PRO A 309 22.40 17.96 2.82
CA PRO A 309 21.05 18.14 2.29
C PRO A 309 20.06 18.40 3.43
N VAL A 310 19.04 19.20 3.15
CA VAL A 310 17.97 19.54 4.09
C VAL A 310 16.68 18.88 3.62
N ILE A 311 16.06 18.13 4.52
CA ILE A 311 14.70 17.62 4.35
C ILE A 311 13.73 18.65 4.94
N LYS A 312 12.64 18.96 4.23
CA LYS A 312 11.66 19.97 4.63
C LYS A 312 10.26 19.39 4.66
N VAL A 313 9.50 19.69 5.71
CA VAL A 313 8.06 19.44 5.73
C VAL A 313 7.38 20.43 4.79
N ILE A 314 6.60 19.92 3.83
CA ILE A 314 5.72 20.73 2.98
C ILE A 314 4.38 20.94 3.68
N SER A 315 3.78 19.84 4.13
CA SER A 315 2.50 19.86 4.83
C SER A 315 2.27 18.58 5.64
N SER A 316 1.20 18.59 6.44
CA SER A 316 0.69 17.41 7.14
C SER A 316 -0.83 17.44 7.19
N LEU A 317 -1.44 16.25 7.25
CA LEU A 317 -2.86 16.04 7.47
C LEU A 317 -3.03 14.95 8.52
N TYR A 318 -3.67 15.27 9.65
CA TYR A 318 -3.86 14.33 10.76
C TYR A 318 -5.33 13.99 10.95
N TRP A 319 -5.60 12.79 11.45
CA TRP A 319 -6.93 12.29 11.77
C TRP A 319 -6.92 11.43 13.04
N VAL A 320 -8.08 11.25 13.66
CA VAL A 320 -8.25 10.51 14.92
C VAL A 320 -8.95 9.16 14.71
N ASN A 321 -9.44 8.91 13.52
CA ASN A 321 -10.24 7.72 13.18
C ASN A 321 -9.41 6.59 12.57
N GLY A 322 -8.25 6.31 13.16
CA GLY A 322 -7.31 5.26 12.80
C GLY A 322 -6.02 5.38 13.58
N ASP A 323 -5.12 4.42 13.45
CA ASP A 323 -3.77 4.43 14.02
C ASP A 323 -2.79 3.69 13.11
N ILE A 324 -1.54 4.10 13.14
CA ILE A 324 -0.42 3.62 12.32
C ILE A 324 -0.70 3.76 10.81
N GLY A 325 -0.28 4.89 10.24
CA GLY A 325 -0.36 5.13 8.80
C GLY A 325 0.53 4.18 8.01
N ILE A 326 -0.05 3.46 7.06
CA ILE A 326 0.68 2.61 6.12
C ILE A 326 1.22 3.40 4.93
N GLU A 327 1.82 2.70 3.97
CA GLU A 327 2.44 3.30 2.79
C GLU A 327 1.47 4.18 2.00
N PRO A 328 1.79 5.48 1.80
CA PRO A 328 0.96 6.36 1.00
C PRO A 328 1.24 6.18 -0.49
N ASP A 329 0.38 5.51 -1.22
CA ASP A 329 0.52 5.27 -2.65
C ASP A 329 -0.01 6.40 -3.52
N LEU A 330 0.79 6.83 -4.50
CA LEU A 330 0.41 7.90 -5.42
C LEU A 330 -0.28 7.35 -6.68
N ALA A 331 -1.45 7.91 -6.99
CA ALA A 331 -2.09 7.69 -8.28
C ALA A 331 -2.79 8.95 -8.81
N PHE A 332 -3.04 8.96 -10.13
CA PHE A 332 -3.84 9.99 -10.77
C PHE A 332 -5.24 9.44 -11.08
N ILE A 333 -6.27 10.19 -10.68
CA ILE A 333 -7.66 9.92 -11.02
C ILE A 333 -8.16 11.13 -11.80
N HIS A 334 -8.57 10.92 -13.05
CA HIS A 334 -8.95 12.02 -13.97
C HIS A 334 -7.87 13.13 -14.08
N GLY A 335 -6.59 12.73 -14.07
CA GLY A 335 -5.45 13.63 -14.18
C GLY A 335 -5.15 14.45 -12.91
N LYS A 336 -5.81 14.20 -11.79
CA LYS A 336 -5.52 14.80 -10.48
C LYS A 336 -4.78 13.81 -9.58
N PRO A 337 -3.76 14.25 -8.83
CA PRO A 337 -3.00 13.38 -7.95
C PRO A 337 -3.77 13.11 -6.64
N TYR A 338 -3.83 11.83 -6.27
CA TYR A 338 -4.37 11.34 -5.01
C TYR A 338 -3.36 10.43 -4.34
N LEU A 339 -3.40 10.38 -3.02
CA LEU A 339 -2.74 9.35 -2.23
C LEU A 339 -3.80 8.39 -1.67
N GLY A 340 -3.54 7.09 -1.80
CA GLY A 340 -4.15 6.07 -0.96
C GLY A 340 -3.36 6.02 0.35
N VAL A 341 -4.01 6.13 1.50
CA VAL A 341 -3.35 6.06 2.81
C VAL A 341 -4.23 5.30 3.78
N GLY A 342 -3.82 4.12 4.17
CA GLY A 342 -4.55 3.30 5.13
C GLY A 342 -4.07 3.49 6.57
N ASP A 343 -4.83 2.90 7.48
CA ASP A 343 -4.44 2.71 8.88
C ASP A 343 -4.35 1.22 9.18
N GLU A 344 -3.21 0.77 9.65
CA GLU A 344 -3.01 -0.63 10.03
C GLU A 344 -3.89 -1.05 11.23
N CYS A 345 -4.32 -0.08 12.01
CA CYS A 345 -5.10 -0.31 13.22
C CYS A 345 -6.28 0.64 13.34
N GLY A 346 -7.28 0.20 14.09
CA GLY A 346 -8.41 1.03 14.45
C GLY A 346 -8.03 2.17 15.40
N SER A 347 -9.00 3.02 15.69
CA SER A 347 -8.81 4.24 16.50
C SER A 347 -8.35 3.97 17.94
N GLY A 348 -8.51 2.75 18.45
CA GLY A 348 -8.02 2.34 19.77
C GLY A 348 -6.56 1.90 19.81
N GLY A 349 -5.88 1.84 18.67
CA GLY A 349 -4.48 1.41 18.54
C GLY A 349 -4.29 -0.09 18.40
N CYS A 350 -3.09 -0.51 17.99
CA CYS A 350 -2.71 -1.90 17.75
C CYS A 350 -2.37 -2.68 19.02
N SER A 351 -1.74 -2.03 19.96
CA SER A 351 -1.13 -2.72 21.11
C SER A 351 -2.09 -2.96 22.28
N ASP A 352 -3.29 -2.40 22.24
CA ASP A 352 -4.29 -2.57 23.30
C ASP A 352 -5.30 -3.66 22.91
N PRO A 353 -5.39 -4.78 23.68
CA PRO A 353 -6.41 -5.81 23.46
C PRO A 353 -7.85 -5.28 23.53
N LYS A 354 -8.06 -4.11 24.12
CA LYS A 354 -9.35 -3.42 24.21
C LYS A 354 -9.52 -2.33 23.18
N GLY A 355 -8.56 -2.12 22.30
CA GLY A 355 -8.54 -0.99 21.37
C GLY A 355 -9.84 -0.84 20.57
N ALA A 356 -10.40 -1.93 20.06
CA ALA A 356 -11.68 -1.89 19.35
C ALA A 356 -12.85 -1.48 20.28
N VAL A 357 -12.92 -2.01 21.50
CA VAL A 357 -13.95 -1.67 22.49
C VAL A 357 -13.86 -0.21 22.91
N ASP A 358 -12.66 0.29 23.14
CA ASP A 358 -12.40 1.66 23.56
C ASP A 358 -12.70 2.65 22.43
N ALA A 359 -12.35 2.32 21.18
CA ALA A 359 -12.75 3.09 20.00
C ALA A 359 -14.29 3.17 19.88
N CYS A 360 -14.96 2.04 20.00
CA CYS A 360 -16.43 1.96 19.99
C CYS A 360 -17.08 2.81 21.08
N ALA A 361 -16.52 2.82 22.29
CA ALA A 361 -17.04 3.58 23.42
C ALA A 361 -17.06 5.09 23.16
N VAL A 362 -16.17 5.59 22.30
CA VAL A 362 -16.11 7.01 21.90
C VAL A 362 -16.66 7.27 20.50
N GLY A 363 -17.27 6.28 19.85
CA GLY A 363 -17.88 6.42 18.53
C GLY A 363 -16.88 6.53 17.38
N LEU A 364 -15.68 6.00 17.55
CA LEU A 364 -14.64 5.94 16.53
C LEU A 364 -14.54 4.53 15.91
N PRO A 365 -13.98 4.41 14.69
CA PRO A 365 -13.80 3.13 14.01
C PRO A 365 -12.97 2.13 14.81
N PRO A 366 -13.47 0.90 15.03
CA PRO A 366 -12.75 -0.16 15.73
C PRO A 366 -11.62 -0.79 14.90
N ASN A 367 -11.65 -0.63 13.58
CA ASN A 367 -10.66 -1.16 12.65
C ASN A 367 -10.15 -0.05 11.73
N GLY A 368 -8.92 -0.21 11.22
CA GLY A 368 -8.28 0.74 10.32
C GLY A 368 -8.96 0.83 8.95
N ILE A 369 -8.88 1.98 8.33
CA ILE A 369 -9.63 2.37 7.12
C ILE A 369 -8.66 2.94 6.08
N GLU A 370 -8.85 2.58 4.81
CA GLU A 370 -8.19 3.23 3.69
C GLU A 370 -8.81 4.60 3.38
N ARG A 371 -7.97 5.54 2.92
CA ARG A 371 -8.37 6.91 2.55
C ARG A 371 -7.87 7.29 1.18
N LEU A 372 -8.69 8.01 0.42
CA LEU A 372 -8.22 8.77 -0.74
C LEU A 372 -8.03 10.24 -0.33
N ILE A 373 -6.83 10.76 -0.54
CA ILE A 373 -6.44 12.12 -0.18
C ILE A 373 -6.05 12.88 -1.46
N ASP A 374 -6.80 13.92 -1.80
CA ASP A 374 -6.49 14.85 -2.89
C ASP A 374 -5.27 15.70 -2.52
N ILE A 375 -4.18 15.57 -3.27
CA ILE A 375 -2.93 16.31 -3.11
C ILE A 375 -2.65 17.26 -4.29
N SER A 376 -3.69 17.70 -5.00
CA SER A 376 -3.56 18.71 -6.09
C SER A 376 -2.92 20.02 -5.62
N ASP A 377 -3.01 20.34 -4.35
CA ASP A 377 -2.24 21.38 -3.64
C ASP A 377 -1.47 20.70 -2.51
N LEU A 378 -0.20 20.45 -2.70
CA LEU A 378 0.66 19.78 -1.71
C LEU A 378 0.71 20.47 -0.34
N ARG A 379 0.39 21.76 -0.28
CA ARG A 379 0.34 22.51 1.00
C ARG A 379 -0.98 22.34 1.74
N LYS A 380 -1.99 21.78 1.07
CA LYS A 380 -3.36 21.64 1.61
C LYS A 380 -3.99 20.31 1.17
N PRO A 381 -3.40 19.17 1.55
CA PRO A 381 -3.99 17.88 1.26
C PRO A 381 -5.40 17.79 1.84
N LYS A 382 -6.32 17.12 1.15
CA LYS A 382 -7.74 17.04 1.53
C LYS A 382 -8.25 15.62 1.41
N LEU A 383 -8.96 15.17 2.43
CA LEU A 383 -9.70 13.92 2.35
C LEU A 383 -10.77 13.99 1.25
N ALA A 384 -10.76 13.03 0.33
CA ALA A 384 -11.81 12.82 -0.66
C ALA A 384 -12.82 11.77 -0.18
N SER A 385 -12.35 10.64 0.34
CA SER A 385 -13.23 9.58 0.85
C SER A 385 -12.52 8.67 1.86
N LEU A 386 -13.34 7.97 2.64
CA LEU A 386 -12.99 6.78 3.41
C LEU A 386 -13.51 5.56 2.65
N LEU A 387 -12.65 4.56 2.46
CA LEU A 387 -13.03 3.25 1.94
C LEU A 387 -13.31 2.32 3.13
N MET A 388 -14.36 2.65 3.87
CA MET A 388 -14.70 2.00 5.13
C MET A 388 -15.59 0.78 4.88
N LEU A 389 -15.18 -0.38 5.37
CA LEU A 389 -16.01 -1.58 5.40
C LEU A 389 -17.02 -1.52 6.56
N GLY A 390 -18.07 -2.33 6.49
CA GLY A 390 -19.07 -2.40 7.55
C GLY A 390 -18.50 -2.78 8.92
N VAL A 391 -17.43 -3.59 8.98
CA VAL A 391 -16.74 -3.96 10.24
C VAL A 391 -16.03 -2.79 10.91
N ALA A 392 -15.69 -1.75 10.16
CA ALA A 392 -15.06 -0.55 10.68
C ALA A 392 -16.05 0.56 11.00
N ASP A 393 -17.33 0.41 10.62
CA ASP A 393 -18.36 1.39 10.93
C ASP A 393 -18.68 1.39 12.44
N PRO A 394 -18.52 2.54 13.14
CA PRO A 394 -18.88 2.66 14.54
C PRO A 394 -20.32 2.27 14.87
N GLN A 395 -21.24 2.36 13.90
CA GLN A 395 -22.63 1.95 14.09
C GLN A 395 -22.79 0.43 14.28
N ASN A 396 -21.82 -0.35 13.79
CA ASN A 396 -21.78 -1.81 13.90
C ASN A 396 -20.97 -2.31 15.10
N CYS A 397 -20.47 -1.45 15.96
CA CYS A 397 -19.61 -1.78 17.10
C CYS A 397 -20.13 -2.96 17.93
N LYS A 398 -21.42 -2.97 18.26
CA LYS A 398 -22.02 -4.08 19.04
C LYS A 398 -21.92 -5.45 18.38
N LEU A 399 -21.70 -5.50 17.08
CA LEU A 399 -21.55 -6.73 16.32
C LEU A 399 -20.07 -7.15 16.19
N THR A 400 -19.14 -6.21 16.36
CA THR A 400 -17.72 -6.40 16.06
C THR A 400 -16.80 -6.23 17.28
N GLU A 401 -17.17 -5.40 18.29
CA GLU A 401 -16.31 -5.05 19.43
C GLU A 401 -15.90 -6.26 20.29
N ASN A 402 -16.74 -7.28 20.36
CA ASN A 402 -16.46 -8.53 21.09
C ASN A 402 -16.00 -9.65 20.16
N ASP A 403 -15.80 -9.38 18.89
CA ASP A 403 -15.14 -10.33 18.01
C ASP A 403 -13.68 -10.41 18.45
N ILE A 404 -13.29 -11.55 19.01
CA ILE A 404 -11.95 -11.76 19.56
C ILE A 404 -10.86 -11.50 18.53
N THR A 405 -11.20 -11.65 17.24
CA THR A 405 -10.31 -11.36 16.15
C THR A 405 -10.15 -9.86 15.91
N ALA A 406 -11.13 -9.03 16.27
CA ALA A 406 -11.01 -7.58 16.28
C ALA A 406 -10.15 -7.07 17.45
N THR A 407 -10.01 -7.88 18.51
CA THR A 407 -9.24 -7.51 19.70
C THR A 407 -7.80 -8.05 19.67
N MET A 408 -7.39 -8.78 18.63
CA MET A 408 -6.02 -9.28 18.47
C MET A 408 -5.06 -8.16 18.10
N GLY A 409 -4.65 -7.38 19.10
CA GLY A 409 -3.70 -6.30 18.93
C GLY A 409 -4.17 -5.18 18.01
N GLY A 410 -5.48 -5.03 17.78
CA GLY A 410 -6.04 -3.96 16.95
C GLY A 410 -5.93 -4.17 15.44
N TYR A 411 -5.25 -5.19 14.97
CA TYR A 411 -5.15 -5.51 13.54
C TYR A 411 -6.49 -5.97 12.96
N GLY A 412 -7.16 -6.92 13.60
CA GLY A 412 -8.51 -7.38 13.33
C GLY A 412 -8.88 -7.45 11.85
N TYR A 413 -9.68 -6.51 11.41
CA TYR A 413 -10.15 -6.32 10.05
C TYR A 413 -9.58 -5.06 9.40
N SER A 414 -8.54 -4.49 9.99
CA SER A 414 -7.92 -3.25 9.51
C SER A 414 -7.28 -3.44 8.14
N VAL A 415 -7.26 -2.37 7.35
CA VAL A 415 -6.54 -2.34 6.10
C VAL A 415 -5.03 -2.38 6.36
N HIS A 416 -4.29 -2.97 5.43
CA HIS A 416 -2.83 -2.89 5.37
C HIS A 416 -2.42 -2.32 4.02
N ASP A 417 -1.88 -3.10 3.10
CA ASP A 417 -1.40 -2.58 1.83
C ASP A 417 -2.50 -2.49 0.77
N CYS A 418 -2.50 -1.37 0.05
CA CYS A 418 -3.35 -1.15 -1.10
C CYS A 418 -2.53 -0.98 -2.36
N THR A 419 -3.11 -1.24 -3.52
CA THR A 419 -2.46 -1.05 -4.82
C THR A 419 -3.47 -0.56 -5.85
N PHE A 420 -3.13 0.52 -6.54
CA PHE A 420 -3.91 1.02 -7.67
C PHE A 420 -3.71 0.15 -8.91
N ASP A 421 -4.76 -0.04 -9.71
CA ASP A 421 -4.68 -0.81 -10.95
C ASP A 421 -3.80 -0.16 -12.03
N ASN A 422 -3.73 1.15 -12.02
CA ASN A 422 -2.86 1.95 -12.89
C ASN A 422 -2.58 3.31 -12.21
N PRO A 423 -1.35 3.58 -11.79
CA PRO A 423 -1.04 4.82 -11.08
C PRO A 423 -1.19 6.09 -11.93
N MET A 424 -1.21 6.00 -13.27
CA MET A 424 -1.40 7.18 -14.15
C MET A 424 -2.86 7.47 -14.47
N ASP A 425 -3.76 6.51 -14.31
CA ASP A 425 -5.20 6.65 -14.56
C ASP A 425 -5.97 5.62 -13.74
N ALA A 426 -5.94 5.75 -12.42
CA ALA A 426 -6.53 4.78 -11.51
C ALA A 426 -8.06 4.75 -11.61
N LYS A 427 -8.59 3.54 -11.62
CA LYS A 427 -10.03 3.23 -11.58
C LYS A 427 -10.36 2.24 -10.50
N LEU A 428 -9.41 1.38 -10.14
CA LEU A 428 -9.56 0.35 -9.15
C LEU A 428 -8.47 0.49 -8.09
N LEU A 429 -8.81 0.11 -6.86
CA LEU A 429 -7.89 -0.02 -5.75
C LEU A 429 -8.13 -1.37 -5.07
N ALA A 430 -7.11 -2.21 -4.97
CA ALA A 430 -7.15 -3.45 -4.21
C ALA A 430 -6.45 -3.23 -2.88
N CYS A 431 -7.13 -3.54 -1.77
CA CYS A 431 -6.60 -3.40 -0.42
C CYS A 431 -6.62 -4.74 0.30
N SER A 432 -5.51 -5.12 0.87
CA SER A 432 -5.43 -6.20 1.84
C SER A 432 -5.92 -5.70 3.20
N SER A 433 -6.85 -6.42 3.82
CA SER A 433 -7.55 -5.97 5.03
C SER A 433 -7.56 -7.05 6.09
N HIS A 434 -6.38 -7.55 6.45
CA HIS A 434 -6.18 -8.62 7.43
C HIS A 434 -7.24 -9.74 7.30
N GLN A 435 -8.08 -9.95 8.31
CA GLN A 435 -9.11 -11.00 8.32
C GLN A 435 -10.29 -10.71 7.39
N ALA A 436 -10.46 -9.48 6.94
CA ALA A 436 -11.43 -9.17 5.89
C ALA A 436 -10.93 -9.62 4.49
N GLY A 437 -9.68 -10.08 4.39
CA GLY A 437 -9.10 -10.54 3.12
C GLY A 437 -8.75 -9.38 2.19
N VAL A 438 -8.74 -9.63 0.89
CA VAL A 438 -8.48 -8.61 -0.13
C VAL A 438 -9.79 -8.04 -0.63
N ARG A 439 -9.89 -6.70 -0.63
CA ARG A 439 -11.05 -5.91 -1.05
C ARG A 439 -10.72 -5.08 -2.27
N VAL A 440 -11.61 -5.03 -3.24
CA VAL A 440 -11.41 -4.25 -4.47
C VAL A 440 -12.48 -3.19 -4.61
N PHE A 441 -12.05 -1.96 -4.78
CA PHE A 441 -12.92 -0.80 -4.86
C PHE A 441 -12.89 -0.18 -6.26
N ASP A 442 -14.05 0.20 -6.78
CA ASP A 442 -14.22 1.18 -7.86
C ASP A 442 -14.00 2.57 -7.27
N ILE A 443 -12.96 3.24 -7.72
CA ILE A 443 -12.54 4.57 -7.29
C ILE A 443 -12.56 5.56 -8.47
N ALA A 444 -13.22 5.21 -9.58
CA ALA A 444 -13.31 6.10 -10.73
C ALA A 444 -13.94 7.46 -10.37
N ASP A 445 -14.84 7.50 -9.38
CA ASP A 445 -15.22 8.72 -8.67
C ASP A 445 -14.61 8.68 -7.26
N PRO A 446 -13.51 9.41 -6.98
CA PRO A 446 -12.83 9.35 -5.69
C PRO A 446 -13.65 9.89 -4.52
N TYR A 447 -14.78 10.53 -4.79
CA TYR A 447 -15.72 11.03 -3.77
C TYR A 447 -16.91 10.09 -3.54
N HIS A 448 -17.07 9.03 -4.34
CA HIS A 448 -18.13 8.03 -4.22
C HIS A 448 -17.60 6.63 -4.53
N PRO A 449 -16.60 6.14 -3.76
CA PRO A 449 -16.03 4.80 -3.95
C PRO A 449 -17.10 3.73 -3.67
N LYS A 450 -16.91 2.54 -4.27
CA LYS A 450 -17.77 1.37 -4.07
C LYS A 450 -16.91 0.12 -3.99
N GLU A 451 -17.22 -0.77 -3.11
CA GLU A 451 -16.65 -2.11 -3.17
C GLU A 451 -17.27 -2.89 -4.34
N ILE A 452 -16.45 -3.58 -5.11
CA ILE A 452 -16.92 -4.32 -6.30
C ILE A 452 -16.57 -5.80 -6.27
N ALA A 453 -15.58 -6.20 -5.48
CA ALA A 453 -15.16 -7.59 -5.35
C ALA A 453 -14.38 -7.80 -4.06
N TYR A 454 -14.33 -9.05 -3.56
CA TYR A 454 -13.46 -9.45 -2.47
C TYR A 454 -13.07 -10.92 -2.53
N PHE A 455 -11.99 -11.23 -1.82
CA PHE A 455 -11.52 -12.59 -1.59
C PHE A 455 -10.98 -12.73 -0.17
N VAL A 456 -11.53 -13.67 0.59
CA VAL A 456 -11.01 -14.06 1.91
C VAL A 456 -10.44 -15.45 1.79
N GLY A 457 -9.14 -15.59 1.99
CA GLY A 457 -8.43 -16.86 1.90
C GLY A 457 -8.95 -17.91 2.91
N PRO A 458 -8.73 -19.19 2.64
CA PRO A 458 -9.13 -20.25 3.56
C PRO A 458 -8.29 -20.18 4.85
N ALA A 459 -8.92 -20.41 5.98
CA ALA A 459 -8.25 -20.63 7.24
C ALA A 459 -7.73 -22.08 7.34
N PRO A 460 -6.72 -22.38 8.19
CA PRO A 460 -6.25 -23.73 8.43
C PRO A 460 -7.39 -24.65 8.89
N LYS A 461 -7.32 -25.92 8.51
CA LYS A 461 -8.30 -26.93 8.95
C LYS A 461 -8.13 -27.27 10.41
N ASP A 462 -6.89 -27.34 10.85
CA ASP A 462 -6.51 -27.54 12.25
C ASP A 462 -6.13 -26.17 12.85
N PRO A 463 -6.85 -25.68 13.85
CA PRO A 463 -6.51 -24.41 14.49
C PRO A 463 -5.17 -24.44 15.23
N ASP A 464 -4.68 -25.63 15.57
CA ASP A 464 -3.37 -25.81 16.18
C ASP A 464 -2.26 -26.00 15.15
N GLU A 465 -2.60 -26.03 13.84
CA GLU A 465 -1.63 -26.08 12.75
C GLU A 465 -0.89 -24.75 12.68
N ILE A 466 0.39 -24.81 12.98
CA ILE A 466 1.30 -23.67 12.87
C ILE A 466 1.86 -23.70 11.46
N ASP A 467 1.52 -22.68 10.67
CA ASP A 467 2.09 -22.49 9.33
C ASP A 467 3.42 -21.72 9.47
N PRO A 468 4.58 -22.37 9.30
CA PRO A 468 5.88 -21.72 9.47
C PRO A 468 6.04 -20.55 8.49
N GLY A 469 6.54 -19.42 9.00
CA GLY A 469 6.70 -18.21 8.20
C GLY A 469 5.40 -17.46 7.93
N SER A 470 4.35 -17.78 8.65
CA SER A 470 3.11 -17.01 8.67
C SER A 470 3.10 -16.05 9.86
N LEU A 471 2.69 -14.81 9.62
CA LEU A 471 2.47 -13.81 10.67
C LEU A 471 1.50 -14.29 11.76
N LEU A 472 0.60 -15.20 11.41
CA LEU A 472 -0.34 -15.78 12.36
C LEU A 472 0.34 -16.44 13.55
N ASN A 473 1.54 -16.97 13.37
CA ASN A 473 2.26 -17.63 14.46
C ASN A 473 2.62 -16.68 15.59
N THR A 474 2.89 -15.41 15.27
CA THR A 474 3.16 -14.37 16.27
C THR A 474 1.94 -14.06 17.11
N PHE A 475 0.74 -14.16 16.52
CA PHE A 475 -0.52 -13.76 17.14
C PHE A 475 -1.44 -14.93 17.50
N GLN A 476 -1.09 -16.17 17.14
CA GLN A 476 -1.85 -17.39 17.48
C GLN A 476 -1.90 -17.73 18.96
N GLN A 477 -1.18 -17.05 19.82
CA GLN A 477 -1.23 -17.25 21.28
C GLN A 477 -2.57 -16.82 21.89
N VAL A 478 -3.57 -16.57 21.06
CA VAL A 478 -4.92 -16.26 21.51
C VAL A 478 -5.65 -17.55 21.88
N SER A 479 -6.13 -17.63 23.09
CA SER A 479 -6.94 -18.76 23.56
C SER A 479 -8.42 -18.37 23.60
N PRO A 480 -9.31 -19.12 22.95
CA PRO A 480 -9.06 -20.35 22.20
C PRO A 480 -8.47 -20.10 20.80
N PRO A 481 -7.83 -21.08 20.20
CA PRO A 481 -7.32 -20.99 18.82
C PRO A 481 -8.43 -20.64 17.85
N ILE A 482 -8.18 -19.72 16.94
CA ILE A 482 -9.17 -19.19 16.00
C ILE A 482 -8.73 -19.48 14.57
N ASN A 483 -9.60 -20.12 13.82
CA ASN A 483 -9.34 -20.42 12.41
C ASN A 483 -9.57 -19.17 11.56
N PHE A 484 -8.49 -18.50 11.16
CA PHE A 484 -8.52 -17.37 10.25
C PHE A 484 -7.28 -17.34 9.36
N ALA A 485 -7.35 -16.58 8.27
CA ALA A 485 -6.23 -16.23 7.43
C ALA A 485 -6.19 -14.71 7.27
N TRP A 486 -4.99 -14.16 7.13
CA TRP A 486 -4.78 -12.74 6.93
C TRP A 486 -4.29 -12.46 5.52
N SER A 487 -4.70 -11.34 4.98
CA SER A 487 -4.11 -10.73 3.80
C SER A 487 -3.55 -9.38 4.19
N LYS A 488 -2.25 -9.18 4.03
CA LYS A 488 -1.53 -7.96 4.41
C LYS A 488 -0.81 -7.30 3.23
N ALA A 489 -0.17 -8.09 2.39
CA ALA A 489 0.70 -7.61 1.34
C ALA A 489 -0.03 -6.88 0.21
N HIS A 490 0.69 -6.09 -0.54
CA HIS A 490 0.23 -5.50 -1.79
C HIS A 490 -0.40 -6.54 -2.72
N SER A 491 -1.32 -6.13 -3.56
CA SER A 491 -1.93 -6.97 -4.59
C SER A 491 -1.50 -6.47 -5.96
N ARG A 492 -1.27 -7.38 -6.92
CA ARG A 492 -0.93 -6.98 -8.30
C ARG A 492 -2.10 -7.19 -9.24
N PHE A 493 -2.52 -6.14 -9.95
CA PHE A 493 -3.42 -6.26 -11.09
C PHE A 493 -2.66 -6.69 -12.33
N VAL A 494 -3.14 -7.70 -13.05
CA VAL A 494 -2.51 -8.20 -14.26
C VAL A 494 -3.53 -8.38 -15.37
N TRP A 495 -3.32 -7.69 -16.50
CA TRP A 495 -4.08 -7.91 -17.71
C TRP A 495 -3.44 -9.01 -18.57
N GLN A 496 -4.17 -10.05 -18.88
CA GLN A 496 -3.70 -11.10 -19.78
C GLN A 496 -4.84 -11.58 -20.67
N HIS A 497 -4.65 -11.55 -21.99
CA HIS A 497 -5.64 -12.00 -22.99
C HIS A 497 -7.04 -11.42 -22.80
N GLY A 498 -7.13 -10.15 -22.43
CA GLY A 498 -8.39 -9.44 -22.23
C GLY A 498 -9.17 -9.81 -20.95
N GLN A 499 -8.53 -10.52 -20.03
CA GLN A 499 -8.99 -10.86 -18.69
C GLN A 499 -8.15 -10.12 -17.65
N LEU A 500 -8.78 -9.56 -16.63
CA LEU A 500 -8.10 -8.99 -15.48
C LEU A 500 -7.94 -10.05 -14.39
N TYR A 501 -6.74 -10.14 -13.88
CA TYR A 501 -6.36 -10.99 -12.75
C TYR A 501 -5.87 -10.14 -11.59
N LEU A 502 -5.83 -10.76 -10.41
CA LEU A 502 -5.26 -10.18 -9.20
C LEU A 502 -4.36 -11.23 -8.54
N TRP A 503 -3.11 -10.87 -8.28
CA TRP A 503 -2.20 -11.65 -7.45
C TRP A 503 -2.35 -11.21 -6.01
N VAL A 504 -2.49 -12.15 -5.11
CA VAL A 504 -2.67 -11.88 -3.68
C VAL A 504 -1.96 -12.92 -2.84
N THR A 505 -1.69 -12.57 -1.59
CA THR A 505 -1.21 -13.53 -0.59
C THR A 505 -2.22 -13.68 0.54
N SER A 506 -2.18 -14.82 1.19
CA SER A 506 -2.94 -15.12 2.40
C SER A 506 -2.04 -15.89 3.35
N SER A 507 -2.00 -15.49 4.60
CA SER A 507 -1.07 -16.01 5.60
C SER A 507 -1.08 -17.52 5.80
N HIS A 508 -2.18 -18.19 5.47
CA HIS A 508 -2.25 -19.65 5.53
C HIS A 508 -2.14 -20.30 4.14
N GLY A 509 -2.79 -19.76 3.14
CA GLY A 509 -2.87 -20.38 1.81
C GLY A 509 -1.70 -20.06 0.89
N GLY A 510 -0.80 -19.16 1.27
CA GLY A 510 0.30 -18.73 0.42
C GLY A 510 -0.11 -17.73 -0.66
N PHE A 511 0.24 -18.01 -1.91
CA PHE A 511 0.02 -17.12 -3.04
C PHE A 511 -1.14 -17.59 -3.93
N TYR A 512 -2.00 -16.65 -4.35
CA TYR A 512 -3.12 -16.92 -5.24
C TYR A 512 -3.10 -16.03 -6.47
N THR A 513 -3.49 -16.58 -7.60
CA THR A 513 -3.93 -15.83 -8.77
C THR A 513 -5.45 -15.90 -8.86
N LEU A 514 -6.09 -14.76 -8.81
CA LEU A 514 -7.54 -14.62 -8.89
C LEU A 514 -7.93 -14.01 -10.23
N LYS A 515 -9.08 -14.38 -10.80
CA LYS A 515 -9.67 -13.70 -11.96
C LYS A 515 -10.91 -12.93 -11.55
N PHE A 516 -11.11 -11.78 -12.16
CA PHE A 516 -12.38 -11.08 -12.06
C PHE A 516 -13.45 -11.79 -12.87
N GLU A 517 -14.61 -12.06 -12.29
CA GLU A 517 -15.70 -12.76 -12.96
C GLU A 517 -16.63 -11.80 -13.69
N ASN A 518 -16.94 -10.63 -13.11
CA ASN A 518 -17.78 -9.63 -13.76
C ASN A 518 -17.01 -8.71 -14.72
N MET A 519 -16.43 -9.30 -15.76
CA MET A 519 -15.64 -8.56 -16.76
C MET A 519 -16.45 -7.47 -17.50
N THR A 520 -17.78 -7.60 -17.57
CA THR A 520 -18.62 -6.56 -18.18
C THR A 520 -18.59 -5.26 -17.36
N ALA A 521 -18.65 -5.36 -16.03
CA ALA A 521 -18.52 -4.20 -15.14
C ALA A 521 -17.08 -3.64 -15.19
N ILE A 522 -16.08 -4.51 -15.10
CA ILE A 522 -14.66 -4.11 -15.16
C ILE A 522 -14.34 -3.34 -16.46
N ARG A 523 -14.76 -3.85 -17.63
CA ARG A 523 -14.49 -3.18 -18.93
C ARG A 523 -15.16 -1.83 -19.10
N LYS A 524 -16.21 -1.53 -18.33
CA LYS A 524 -16.82 -0.20 -18.30
C LYS A 524 -15.94 0.81 -17.55
N LEU A 525 -15.24 0.37 -16.52
CA LEU A 525 -14.34 1.19 -15.72
C LEU A 525 -12.96 1.28 -16.38
N ARG A 526 -12.45 0.14 -16.79
CA ARG A 526 -11.12 -0.02 -17.40
C ARG A 526 -11.24 -0.74 -18.74
N PRO A 527 -11.10 -0.06 -19.87
CA PRO A 527 -11.02 -0.70 -21.18
C PRO A 527 -9.87 -1.70 -21.24
N VAL A 528 -10.06 -2.77 -22.01
CA VAL A 528 -9.00 -3.75 -22.23
C VAL A 528 -7.78 -3.06 -22.85
N PRO A 529 -6.56 -3.28 -22.34
CA PRO A 529 -5.34 -2.74 -22.93
C PRO A 529 -5.17 -3.19 -24.38
N THR A 530 -4.49 -2.37 -25.17
CA THR A 530 -4.06 -2.77 -26.51
C THR A 530 -3.02 -3.89 -26.40
N PRO A 531 -2.97 -4.84 -27.37
CA PRO A 531 -1.94 -5.87 -27.36
C PRO A 531 -0.54 -5.27 -27.27
N GLY A 532 0.26 -5.76 -26.34
CA GLY A 532 1.61 -5.24 -26.04
C GLY A 532 1.67 -4.23 -24.88
N ASN A 533 0.51 -3.83 -24.35
CA ASN A 533 0.41 -3.00 -23.15
C ASN A 533 -0.64 -3.62 -22.19
N GLU A 534 -0.52 -4.92 -21.95
CA GLU A 534 -1.51 -5.71 -21.20
C GLU A 534 -1.29 -5.64 -19.69
N ASP A 535 -0.07 -5.34 -19.26
CA ASP A 535 0.25 -5.15 -17.86
C ASP A 535 0.56 -3.68 -17.55
N TYR A 536 -0.29 -3.03 -16.75
CA TYR A 536 -0.16 -1.61 -16.41
C TYR A 536 0.79 -1.35 -15.24
N GLN A 537 1.25 -2.41 -14.55
CA GLN A 537 2.06 -2.29 -13.34
C GLN A 537 3.54 -2.61 -13.55
N ASP A 538 3.95 -2.87 -14.79
CA ASP A 538 5.37 -3.05 -15.15
C ASP A 538 6.09 -1.72 -15.38
#